data_64c22027748c3cbc191952e6eb37c768
#
_entry.id   64c22027748c3cbc191952e6eb37c768
#
_cell.length_a   1.000
_cell.length_b   1.000
_cell.length_c   1.000
_cell.angle_alpha   90.00
_cell.angle_beta   90.00
_cell.angle_gamma   90.00
#
_symmetry.space_group_name_H-M   'P 1'
#
loop_
_entity.id
_entity.type
_entity.pdbx_description
1 polymer ?
#
loop_
_entity_poly.entity_id
_entity_poly.type
_entity_poly.pdbx_seq_one_letter_code
_entity_poly.pdbx_strand_id
1 'polypeptide(L)'
;MARKRMIDPKFWQDDKMMSLTPRHRLLFISIWNFSDDAGIHKNSNSMLKAEVFPCDDITVEKVGELKDELIQQQLIVPFNSEGIELFYVKNWRIYQSIAKPVPSKYTLPEDYCSPTVVLQPNRIERNKKEKNKTKESVKGEHAH
;
A
#
# COMPACT_ATOMS: atom_id res chain seq x y z
N MET A 1 -2.32 13.43 6.46
CA MET A 1 -2.52 14.47 5.42
C MET A 1 -3.45 13.93 4.35
N ALA A 2 -4.52 14.66 4.04
CA ALA A 2 -5.51 14.18 3.09
C ALA A 2 -5.13 14.62 1.67
N ARG A 3 -5.26 13.70 0.72
CA ARG A 3 -4.97 13.99 -0.68
C ARG A 3 -5.94 13.26 -1.58
N LYS A 4 -6.20 13.83 -2.74
CA LYS A 4 -6.95 13.13 -3.78
C LYS A 4 -6.10 11.96 -4.28
N ARG A 5 -6.75 10.83 -4.53
CA ARG A 5 -6.06 9.65 -5.04
C ARG A 5 -6.87 9.08 -6.19
N MET A 6 -6.19 8.29 -7.02
CA MET A 6 -6.86 7.68 -8.18
C MET A 6 -7.26 6.24 -7.85
N ILE A 7 -8.29 5.77 -8.55
CA ILE A 7 -8.72 4.37 -8.46
C ILE A 7 -8.68 3.81 -9.88
N ASP A 8 -7.78 2.86 -10.10
CA ASP A 8 -7.70 2.16 -11.37
C ASP A 8 -8.93 1.26 -11.49
N PRO A 9 -9.64 1.27 -12.63
CA PRO A 9 -10.81 0.40 -12.79
C PRO A 9 -10.53 -1.08 -12.54
N LYS A 10 -9.29 -1.53 -12.70
CA LYS A 10 -8.92 -2.91 -12.43
C LYS A 10 -9.12 -3.30 -10.96
N PHE A 11 -9.15 -2.30 -10.08
CA PHE A 11 -9.43 -2.53 -8.67
C PHE A 11 -10.74 -3.31 -8.50
N TRP A 12 -11.75 -2.96 -9.29
CA TRP A 12 -13.08 -3.55 -9.17
C TRP A 12 -13.17 -4.94 -9.77
N GLN A 13 -12.14 -5.37 -10.48
CA GLN A 13 -12.09 -6.69 -11.11
C GLN A 13 -11.08 -7.61 -10.43
N ASP A 14 -10.48 -7.14 -9.35
CA ASP A 14 -9.50 -7.92 -8.60
C ASP A 14 -10.25 -8.89 -7.67
N ASP A 15 -9.97 -10.19 -7.80
CA ASP A 15 -10.66 -11.21 -7.03
C ASP A 15 -10.50 -11.00 -5.54
N LYS A 16 -9.31 -10.58 -5.11
CA LYS A 16 -9.06 -10.35 -3.69
C LYS A 16 -9.94 -9.22 -3.16
N MET A 17 -10.05 -8.13 -3.94
CA MET A 17 -10.89 -7.01 -3.54
C MET A 17 -12.36 -7.39 -3.53
N MET A 18 -12.78 -8.17 -4.51
CA MET A 18 -14.20 -8.54 -4.60
C MET A 18 -14.61 -9.55 -3.53
N SER A 19 -13.66 -10.22 -2.90
CA SER A 19 -13.94 -11.10 -1.78
C SER A 19 -14.18 -10.34 -0.48
N LEU A 20 -13.82 -9.05 -0.44
CA LEU A 20 -14.04 -8.21 0.72
C LEU A 20 -15.43 -7.60 0.70
N THR A 21 -15.97 -7.30 1.89
CA THR A 21 -17.26 -6.60 1.95
C THR A 21 -17.10 -5.16 1.50
N PRO A 22 -18.20 -4.49 1.13
CA PRO A 22 -18.13 -3.07 0.76
C PRO A 22 -17.51 -2.18 1.84
N ARG A 23 -17.74 -2.46 3.13
CA ARG A 23 -17.13 -1.66 4.20
C ARG A 23 -15.62 -1.81 4.20
N HIS A 24 -15.11 -3.02 4.00
CA HIS A 24 -13.67 -3.25 3.92
C HIS A 24 -13.07 -2.48 2.75
N ARG A 25 -13.74 -2.51 1.60
CA ARG A 25 -13.24 -1.80 0.42
C ARG A 25 -13.25 -0.29 0.63
N LEU A 26 -14.31 0.22 1.26
CA LEU A 26 -14.38 1.65 1.57
C LEU A 26 -13.24 2.06 2.49
N LEU A 27 -12.99 1.28 3.53
CA LEU A 27 -11.89 1.58 4.44
C LEU A 27 -10.56 1.55 3.71
N PHE A 28 -10.34 0.53 2.89
CA PHE A 28 -9.06 0.40 2.18
C PHE A 28 -8.82 1.59 1.25
N ILE A 29 -9.82 1.93 0.43
CA ILE A 29 -9.68 3.05 -0.52
C ILE A 29 -9.48 4.37 0.24
N SER A 30 -10.23 4.57 1.32
CA SER A 30 -10.14 5.81 2.08
C SER A 30 -8.80 5.97 2.75
N ILE A 31 -8.18 4.88 3.16
CA ILE A 31 -6.83 4.91 3.71
C ILE A 31 -5.88 5.57 2.71
N TRP A 32 -6.06 5.33 1.42
CA TRP A 32 -5.20 5.97 0.40
C TRP A 32 -5.26 7.48 0.49
N ASN A 33 -6.45 8.05 0.71
CA ASN A 33 -6.65 9.50 0.77
C ASN A 33 -5.95 10.11 1.99
N PHE A 34 -5.87 9.37 3.09
CA PHE A 34 -5.35 9.91 4.34
C PHE A 34 -3.92 9.45 4.64
N SER A 35 -3.32 8.69 3.72
CA SER A 35 -1.93 8.26 3.83
C SER A 35 -1.02 9.31 3.19
N ASP A 36 0.26 9.31 3.59
CA ASP A 36 1.22 10.16 2.91
C ASP A 36 1.56 9.57 1.53
N ASP A 37 2.46 10.22 0.80
CA ASP A 37 2.79 9.80 -0.56
C ASP A 37 3.55 8.47 -0.63
N ALA A 38 3.96 7.94 0.52
CA ALA A 38 4.55 6.61 0.61
C ALA A 38 3.52 5.54 1.02
N GLY A 39 2.27 5.95 1.21
CA GLY A 39 1.21 5.02 1.60
C GLY A 39 1.21 4.70 3.08
N ILE A 40 1.75 5.59 3.92
CA ILE A 40 1.89 5.35 5.36
C ILE A 40 0.86 6.17 6.12
N HIS A 41 0.25 5.53 7.10
CA HIS A 41 -0.78 6.12 7.96
C HIS A 41 -0.57 5.65 9.39
N LYS A 42 -1.02 6.45 10.35
CA LYS A 42 -0.96 6.06 11.75
C LYS A 42 -1.90 4.89 12.01
N ASN A 43 -1.44 3.94 12.81
CA ASN A 43 -2.23 2.76 13.14
C ASN A 43 -3.10 3.08 14.35
N SER A 44 -4.18 3.82 14.09
CA SER A 44 -5.10 4.30 15.13
C SER A 44 -6.54 4.07 14.67
N ASN A 45 -7.25 3.23 15.41
CA ASN A 45 -8.64 2.91 15.10
C ASN A 45 -9.55 4.14 15.24
N SER A 46 -9.32 4.96 16.27
CA SER A 46 -10.14 6.13 16.48
C SER A 46 -9.92 7.17 15.38
N MET A 47 -8.69 7.30 14.92
CA MET A 47 -8.38 8.23 13.82
C MET A 47 -9.05 7.78 12.54
N LEU A 48 -8.97 6.48 12.23
CA LEU A 48 -9.62 5.93 11.04
C LEU A 48 -11.13 6.10 11.09
N LYS A 49 -11.74 5.86 12.27
CA LYS A 49 -13.18 6.10 12.43
C LYS A 49 -13.52 7.54 12.10
N ALA A 50 -12.77 8.48 12.65
CA ALA A 50 -13.04 9.90 12.45
C ALA A 50 -12.85 10.34 11.00
N GLU A 51 -11.87 9.75 10.31
CA GLU A 51 -11.56 10.12 8.92
C GLU A 51 -12.52 9.48 7.93
N VAL A 52 -12.82 8.20 8.11
CA VAL A 52 -13.51 7.41 7.08
C VAL A 52 -15.01 7.28 7.32
N PHE A 53 -15.39 7.15 8.58
CA PHE A 53 -16.79 6.91 8.96
C PHE A 53 -17.28 7.93 9.99
N PRO A 54 -17.10 9.24 9.76
CA PRO A 54 -17.44 10.23 10.79
C PRO A 54 -18.94 10.30 11.07
N CYS A 55 -19.78 9.98 10.09
CA CYS A 55 -21.23 10.09 10.24
C CYS A 55 -21.90 8.73 10.31
N ASP A 56 -21.14 7.65 10.25
CA ASP A 56 -21.72 6.31 10.24
C ASP A 56 -21.90 5.79 11.65
N ASP A 57 -22.94 4.96 11.82
CA ASP A 57 -23.19 4.31 13.10
C ASP A 57 -22.34 3.05 13.20
N ILE A 58 -21.02 3.24 13.34
CA ILE A 58 -20.06 2.17 13.44
C ILE A 58 -19.10 2.52 14.58
N THR A 59 -18.78 1.52 15.42
CA THR A 59 -17.91 1.77 16.57
C THR A 59 -16.45 1.77 16.18
N VAL A 60 -15.60 2.37 17.04
CA VAL A 60 -14.14 2.35 16.86
C VAL A 60 -13.65 0.90 16.86
N GLU A 61 -14.22 0.05 17.71
CA GLU A 61 -13.86 -1.37 17.78
C GLU A 61 -14.15 -2.07 16.44
N LYS A 62 -15.29 -1.75 15.85
CA LYS A 62 -15.66 -2.36 14.56
C LYS A 62 -14.71 -1.91 13.45
N VAL A 63 -14.33 -0.64 13.46
CA VAL A 63 -13.33 -0.15 12.49
C VAL A 63 -12.02 -0.89 12.68
N GLY A 64 -11.63 -1.15 13.93
CA GLY A 64 -10.43 -1.94 14.22
C GLY A 64 -10.51 -3.35 13.66
N GLU A 65 -11.69 -3.98 13.76
CA GLU A 65 -11.90 -5.31 13.18
C GLU A 65 -11.74 -5.29 11.66
N LEU A 66 -12.30 -4.27 11.01
CA LEU A 66 -12.14 -4.12 9.55
C LEU A 66 -10.67 -3.95 9.19
N LYS A 67 -9.96 -3.12 9.95
CA LYS A 67 -8.54 -2.90 9.72
C LYS A 67 -7.75 -4.19 9.88
N ASP A 68 -8.06 -4.96 10.93
CA ASP A 68 -7.36 -6.22 11.18
C ASP A 68 -7.54 -7.20 10.04
N GLU A 69 -8.71 -7.21 9.41
CA GLU A 69 -8.94 -8.07 8.26
C GLU A 69 -8.12 -7.60 7.04
N LEU A 70 -7.96 -6.29 6.87
CA LEU A 70 -7.08 -5.80 5.82
C LEU A 70 -5.63 -6.23 6.06
N ILE A 71 -5.21 -6.27 7.32
CA ILE A 71 -3.88 -6.77 7.68
C ILE A 71 -3.76 -8.25 7.36
N GLN A 72 -4.77 -9.04 7.72
CA GLN A 72 -4.77 -10.48 7.44
C GLN A 72 -4.71 -10.78 5.96
N GLN A 73 -5.36 -9.94 5.15
CA GLN A 73 -5.33 -10.09 3.71
C GLN A 73 -4.06 -9.51 3.09
N GLN A 74 -3.15 -9.01 3.92
CA GLN A 74 -1.87 -8.44 3.48
C GLN A 74 -2.05 -7.24 2.55
N LEU A 75 -3.09 -6.46 2.78
CA LEU A 75 -3.32 -5.23 2.03
C LEU A 75 -2.65 -4.04 2.71
N ILE A 76 -2.54 -4.08 4.04
CA ILE A 76 -1.77 -3.11 4.81
C ILE A 76 -0.87 -3.86 5.75
N VAL A 77 0.29 -3.27 6.07
CA VAL A 77 1.31 -3.92 6.89
C VAL A 77 1.64 -3.01 8.07
N PRO A 78 1.40 -3.45 9.31
CA PRO A 78 1.74 -2.64 10.48
C PRO A 78 3.25 -2.62 10.72
N PHE A 79 3.73 -1.50 11.23
CA PHE A 79 5.13 -1.38 11.64
C PHE A 79 5.23 -0.25 12.65
N ASN A 80 6.40 -0.13 13.26
CA ASN A 80 6.67 0.88 14.27
C ASN A 80 7.87 1.71 13.83
N SER A 81 7.77 3.04 13.97
CA SER A 81 8.88 3.95 13.68
C SER A 81 9.05 4.86 14.88
N GLU A 82 10.16 4.65 15.61
CA GLU A 82 10.54 5.49 16.74
C GLU A 82 9.40 5.64 17.75
N GLY A 83 8.77 4.51 18.08
CA GLY A 83 7.70 4.49 19.06
C GLY A 83 6.31 4.81 18.52
N ILE A 84 6.20 5.15 17.25
CA ILE A 84 4.92 5.47 16.62
C ILE A 84 4.40 4.25 15.88
N GLU A 85 3.15 3.87 16.20
CA GLU A 85 2.50 2.74 15.54
C GLU A 85 1.94 3.22 14.21
N LEU A 86 2.35 2.55 13.13
CA LEU A 86 1.99 2.93 11.76
C LEU A 86 1.60 1.69 10.97
N PHE A 87 1.04 1.90 9.80
CA PHE A 87 0.96 0.85 8.78
C PHE A 87 1.25 1.48 7.42
N TYR A 88 1.59 0.64 6.44
CA TYR A 88 1.72 1.11 5.07
C TYR A 88 0.86 0.23 4.16
N VAL A 89 0.42 0.81 3.05
CA VAL A 89 -0.35 0.08 2.03
C VAL A 89 0.63 -0.77 1.23
N LYS A 90 0.48 -2.08 1.31
CA LYS A 90 1.34 -2.99 0.56
C LYS A 90 1.07 -2.80 -0.93
N ASN A 91 2.14 -2.80 -1.72
CA ASN A 91 2.05 -2.58 -3.17
C ASN A 91 1.48 -1.21 -3.52
N TRP A 92 1.81 -0.21 -2.70
CA TRP A 92 1.29 1.16 -2.87
C TRP A 92 1.47 1.68 -4.29
N ARG A 93 2.62 1.39 -4.91
CA ARG A 93 2.93 1.90 -6.24
C ARG A 93 2.08 1.25 -7.33
N ILE A 94 1.46 0.12 -7.05
CA ILE A 94 0.53 -0.50 -7.98
C ILE A 94 -0.78 0.27 -7.99
N TYR A 95 -1.20 0.76 -6.82
CA TYR A 95 -2.46 1.51 -6.69
C TYR A 95 -2.30 2.97 -7.08
N GLN A 96 -1.13 3.57 -6.81
CA GLN A 96 -0.94 5.01 -7.01
C GLN A 96 0.33 5.28 -7.79
N SER A 97 0.20 6.13 -8.81
CA SER A 97 1.33 6.61 -9.59
C SER A 97 1.49 8.10 -9.28
N ILE A 98 2.53 8.44 -8.55
CA ILE A 98 2.75 9.82 -8.11
C ILE A 98 4.03 10.33 -8.74
N ALA A 99 3.92 11.40 -9.55
CA ALA A 99 5.05 11.88 -10.35
C ALA A 99 6.18 12.41 -9.48
N LYS A 100 5.84 13.15 -8.44
CA LYS A 100 6.86 13.75 -7.54
C LYS A 100 6.41 13.52 -6.10
N PRO A 101 6.58 12.30 -5.59
CA PRO A 101 6.10 12.00 -4.25
C PRO A 101 6.90 12.78 -3.20
N VAL A 102 6.20 13.26 -2.18
CA VAL A 102 6.83 13.86 -1.03
C VAL A 102 7.37 12.73 -0.16
N PRO A 103 8.64 12.75 0.21
CA PRO A 103 9.20 11.69 1.06
C PRO A 103 8.47 11.62 2.39
N SER A 104 8.34 10.40 2.91
CA SER A 104 7.71 10.20 4.20
C SER A 104 8.61 10.75 5.31
N LYS A 105 7.99 11.30 6.35
CA LYS A 105 8.71 11.77 7.53
C LYS A 105 9.06 10.61 8.48
N TYR A 106 8.57 9.40 8.20
CA TYR A 106 8.79 8.24 9.04
C TYR A 106 9.91 7.39 8.48
N THR A 107 10.61 6.66 9.36
CA THR A 107 11.62 5.68 8.95
C THR A 107 10.89 4.46 8.38
N LEU A 108 11.20 4.11 7.14
CA LEU A 108 10.54 3.00 6.46
C LEU A 108 11.07 1.66 6.97
N PRO A 109 10.21 0.63 7.06
CA PRO A 109 10.67 -0.70 7.43
C PRO A 109 11.48 -1.33 6.31
N GLU A 110 12.30 -2.33 6.67
CA GLU A 110 13.18 -2.97 5.69
C GLU A 110 12.40 -3.69 4.60
N ASP A 111 11.23 -4.21 4.94
CA ASP A 111 10.40 -4.93 3.98
C ASP A 111 9.50 -4.00 3.14
N TYR A 112 9.61 -2.70 3.36
CA TYR A 112 8.87 -1.75 2.54
C TYR A 112 9.44 -1.75 1.11
N CYS A 113 8.56 -1.97 0.13
CA CYS A 113 8.97 -2.03 -1.27
C CYS A 113 9.12 -0.62 -1.81
N SER A 114 10.35 -0.17 -2.00
CA SER A 114 10.60 1.19 -2.46
C SER A 114 10.13 1.36 -3.91
N PRO A 115 9.84 2.60 -4.31
CA PRO A 115 9.43 2.87 -5.70
C PRO A 115 10.40 2.36 -6.74
N THR A 116 11.69 2.41 -6.49
CA THR A 116 12.68 1.97 -7.47
C THR A 116 12.60 0.48 -7.71
N VAL A 117 12.25 -0.30 -6.69
CA VAL A 117 12.11 -1.75 -6.83
C VAL A 117 10.89 -2.10 -7.67
N VAL A 118 9.80 -1.38 -7.50
CA VAL A 118 8.57 -1.65 -8.23
C VAL A 118 8.72 -1.42 -9.71
N LEU A 119 9.59 -0.58 -10.13
CA LEU A 119 9.80 -0.29 -11.54
C LEU A 119 10.38 -1.46 -12.33
N GLN A 120 10.81 -2.48 -11.65
CA GLN A 120 11.26 -3.69 -12.31
C GLN A 120 10.10 -4.43 -12.92
N PRO A 121 9.75 -4.82 -13.15
CA PRO A 121 8.75 -5.62 -13.35
C PRO A 121 8.36 -6.23 -13.52
N ASN A 122 8.35 -6.58 -13.39
CA ASN A 122 7.41 -7.12 -13.40
C ASN A 122 7.01 -7.30 -13.81
N ARG A 123 7.20 -7.41 -13.82
CA ARG A 123 6.50 -7.70 -14.00
C ARG A 123 6.44 -8.16 -13.91
N ILE A 124 6.88 -8.41 -14.02
CA ILE A 124 6.47 -8.88 -13.76
C ILE A 124 6.82 -9.37 -13.67
N GLU A 125 7.34 -9.69 -13.74
CA GLU A 125 7.33 -10.11 -13.55
C GLU A 125 7.82 -10.31 -13.85
N ARG A 126 8.07 -10.62 -14.13
CA ARG A 126 8.32 -10.86 -14.46
C ARG A 126 9.25 -10.83 -14.38
N ASN A 127 9.93 -11.00 -15.17
CA ASN A 127 10.58 -10.98 -15.12
C ASN A 127 11.51 -11.17 -14.85
N LYS A 128 12.12 -11.29 -14.49
CA LYS A 128 12.83 -11.49 -14.12
C LYS A 128 13.60 -11.75 -14.17
N LYS A 129 14.15 -11.70 -14.86
CA LYS A 129 14.62 -11.93 -14.84
C LYS A 129 15.36 -11.91 -15.28
N GLU A 130 15.62 -11.53 -15.79
CA GLU A 130 15.98 -11.37 -16.12
C GLU A 130 16.93 -11.21 -16.26
N LYS A 131 17.33 -11.16 -16.51
CA LYS A 131 17.91 -10.96 -16.61
C LYS A 131 18.80 -11.04 -16.50
N ASN A 132 19.34 -11.08 -16.92
CA ASN A 132 19.74 -11.07 -16.71
C ASN A 132 20.48 -11.16 -17.10
N LYS A 133 20.74 -10.90 -16.73
CA LYS A 133 21.06 -10.89 -16.82
C LYS A 133 21.78 -10.77 -17.24
N THR A 134 22.24 -10.77 -17.59
CA THR A 134 22.45 -10.48 -17.78
C THR A 134 23.32 -10.45 -18.17
N LYS A 135 23.48 -10.41 -17.93
CA LYS A 135 23.80 -10.35 -17.99
C LYS A 135 24.44 -10.44 -18.01
N GLU A 136 24.60 -10.33 -18.07
CA GLU A 136 24.72 -10.33 -17.87
C GLU A 136 25.21 -10.31 -18.03
N SER A 137 25.92 -10.50 -18.54
CA SER A 137 25.79 -10.48 -18.47
C SER A 137 26.36 -10.29 -18.94
N VAL A 138 26.79 -10.19 -19.10
CA VAL A 138 26.69 -10.12 -19.15
C VAL A 138 27.30 -9.94 -19.47
N LYS A 139 27.16 -9.74 -19.29
CA LYS A 139 27.31 -9.64 -19.17
C LYS A 139 27.46 -9.55 -19.20
N GLY A 140 28.56 -9.64 -20.35
CA GLY A 140 28.11 -9.86 -19.89
C GLY A 140 28.14 -9.59 -20.19
N GLU A 141 27.62 -9.44 -19.85
CA GLU A 141 27.16 -9.29 -19.72
C GLU A 141 27.06 -9.05 -19.65
N HIS A 142 27.78 -9.23 -20.22
CA HIS A 142 27.26 -9.04 -19.99
C HIS A 142 27.14 -8.97 -20.02
N ALA A 143 27.81 -9.32 -20.67
CA ALA A 143 27.09 -9.55 -20.21
C ALA A 143 26.86 -9.56 -20.27
N HIS A 144 26.92 -9.49 -20.25
CA HIS A 144 26.26 -9.57 -19.98
C HIS A 144 26.13 -9.59 -20.02
#